data_2848a3ed09e57c3b28e28af211fe185e
#
_entry.id   2848a3ed09e57c3b28e28af211fe185e
#
_cell.length_a   1.000
_cell.length_b   1.000
_cell.length_c   1.000
_cell.angle_alpha   90.00
_cell.angle_beta   90.00
_cell.angle_gamma   90.00
#
_symmetry.space_group_name_H-M   'P 1'
#
loop_
_entity.id
_entity.type
_entity.pdbx_description
1 polymer ?
#
loop_
_entity_poly.entity_id
_entity_poly.type
_entity_poly.pdbx_seq_one_letter_code
_entity_poly.pdbx_strand_id
1 'polypeptide(L)'
;MRTVQSPLTPWWQGATGAMGKVQKLEIYQSLWGMQLRNPNRPERSDEESFAMVAEAGFDGMCLDPSVEEIADNLDKQYLFEKNRLGCMVNAFPYAPGDMEPLLDFANDMNACMVNVISGVMPIRPEAAVPVVRDWIGTAERKRMPMLFETHRDGLLNDLYFTLQLMELVPEMRLCADLSHFVVDRELRAPVPERDAAYIQSVLERSDCFQGRIANREQVQIQINFRQHQQWVDIFKSWWKEGMRMWRQRNDDDATLVFLCELGPPPYAITDAEQNELSDRWSESLQIRDWVREIWSELEEEK
;
A
#
# COMPACT_ATOMS: atom_id res chain seq x y z
N MET A 1 -2.28 -30.69 -25.80
CA MET A 1 -2.00 -29.27 -25.91
C MET A 1 -3.21 -28.55 -25.34
N ARG A 2 -3.15 -28.06 -24.11
CA ARG A 2 -4.20 -27.21 -23.52
C ARG A 2 -3.74 -25.77 -23.75
N THR A 3 -4.54 -25.03 -24.48
CA THR A 3 -4.39 -23.58 -24.67
C THR A 3 -4.51 -22.89 -23.32
N VAL A 4 -3.44 -22.27 -22.88
CA VAL A 4 -3.42 -21.35 -21.73
C VAL A 4 -4.28 -20.15 -22.14
N GLN A 5 -5.41 -19.97 -21.47
CA GLN A 5 -6.21 -18.75 -21.59
C GLN A 5 -5.39 -17.58 -21.05
N SER A 6 -5.31 -16.51 -21.81
CA SER A 6 -4.73 -15.24 -21.40
C SER A 6 -5.37 -14.75 -20.10
N PRO A 7 -4.61 -14.09 -19.20
CA PRO A 7 -5.17 -13.50 -17.99
C PRO A 7 -6.26 -12.49 -18.37
N LEU A 8 -7.38 -12.55 -17.65
CA LEU A 8 -8.50 -11.62 -17.79
C LEU A 8 -7.99 -10.20 -17.54
N THR A 9 -8.14 -9.34 -18.53
CA THR A 9 -7.86 -7.92 -18.39
C THR A 9 -8.74 -7.33 -17.27
N PRO A 10 -8.19 -6.61 -16.32
CA PRO A 10 -8.97 -5.99 -15.26
C PRO A 10 -10.02 -5.02 -15.84
N TRP A 11 -11.28 -5.13 -15.39
CA TRP A 11 -12.46 -4.43 -15.92
C TRP A 11 -12.47 -2.90 -15.67
N TRP A 12 -11.54 -2.39 -14.85
CA TRP A 12 -11.38 -0.95 -14.60
C TRP A 12 -10.56 -0.22 -15.68
N GLN A 13 -10.11 -0.89 -16.72
CA GLN A 13 -9.43 -0.29 -17.86
C GLN A 13 -10.46 0.20 -18.86
N GLY A 14 -10.82 1.46 -18.86
CA GLY A 14 -11.66 1.91 -19.92
C GLY A 14 -12.19 3.31 -19.92
N ALA A 15 -11.78 3.98 -20.97
CA ALA A 15 -12.43 5.07 -21.72
C ALA A 15 -12.16 6.50 -21.29
N THR A 16 -11.14 7.09 -21.90
CA THR A 16 -11.21 8.49 -22.36
C THR A 16 -10.32 8.69 -23.58
N GLY A 17 -10.73 9.61 -24.48
CA GLY A 17 -10.25 9.79 -25.85
C GLY A 17 -8.81 10.27 -26.01
N ALA A 18 -8.33 10.08 -27.19
CA ALA A 18 -7.11 10.36 -27.91
C ALA A 18 -6.24 11.57 -27.46
N MET A 19 -5.53 11.41 -26.39
CA MET A 19 -4.15 11.85 -26.19
C MET A 19 -3.35 10.59 -25.96
N GLY A 20 -2.07 10.54 -26.42
CA GLY A 20 -1.29 9.32 -26.32
C GLY A 20 -1.37 8.74 -24.91
N LYS A 21 -1.84 7.50 -24.82
CA LYS A 21 -2.02 6.78 -23.55
C LYS A 21 -0.65 6.67 -22.89
N VAL A 22 -0.50 7.18 -21.69
CA VAL A 22 0.73 7.12 -20.89
C VAL A 22 0.36 6.64 -19.51
N GLN A 23 1.03 5.59 -19.06
CA GLN A 23 0.91 5.11 -17.68
C GLN A 23 1.19 6.24 -16.69
N LYS A 24 0.46 6.27 -15.58
CA LYS A 24 0.56 7.33 -14.57
C LYS A 24 0.99 6.76 -13.23
N LEU A 25 1.68 7.59 -12.48
CA LEU A 25 1.95 7.38 -11.06
C LEU A 25 1.12 8.37 -10.26
N GLU A 26 0.39 7.90 -9.27
CA GLU A 26 -0.23 8.72 -8.23
C GLU A 26 0.35 8.36 -6.88
N ILE A 27 0.72 9.36 -6.08
CA ILE A 27 1.32 9.17 -4.76
C ILE A 27 0.36 9.68 -3.69
N TYR A 28 -0.03 8.77 -2.82
CA TYR A 28 -0.99 9.00 -1.75
C TYR A 28 -0.28 9.06 -0.39
N GLN A 29 -0.87 9.80 0.55
CA GLN A 29 -0.44 9.88 1.94
C GLN A 29 -1.46 9.19 2.84
N SER A 30 -1.02 8.36 3.78
CA SER A 30 -1.88 7.78 4.82
C SER A 30 -2.34 8.87 5.81
N LEU A 31 -3.65 8.95 6.08
CA LEU A 31 -4.19 9.83 7.10
C LEU A 31 -3.72 9.39 8.50
N TRP A 32 -3.67 8.08 8.76
CA TRP A 32 -3.07 7.54 9.98
C TRP A 32 -1.62 8.02 10.16
N GLY A 33 -0.86 8.09 9.08
CA GLY A 33 0.50 8.64 9.07
C GLY A 33 0.58 10.12 9.45
N MET A 34 -0.51 10.88 9.42
CA MET A 34 -0.54 12.29 9.82
C MET A 34 -0.77 12.49 11.33
N GLN A 35 -1.21 11.47 12.06
CA GLN A 35 -1.38 11.53 13.51
C GLN A 35 -0.04 11.75 14.22
N LEU A 36 -0.02 12.56 15.25
CA LEU A 36 1.20 12.83 16.04
C LEU A 36 1.39 11.80 17.15
N ARG A 37 0.30 11.41 17.83
CA ARG A 37 0.30 10.52 18.99
C ARG A 37 1.36 10.90 20.03
N ASN A 38 1.56 12.19 20.19
CA ASN A 38 2.51 12.75 21.15
C ASN A 38 1.73 13.33 22.34
N PRO A 39 1.93 12.85 23.58
CA PRO A 39 1.17 13.32 24.73
C PRO A 39 1.43 14.80 25.09
N ASN A 40 2.51 15.36 24.55
CA ASN A 40 2.92 16.75 24.82
C ASN A 40 2.52 17.72 23.71
N ARG A 41 1.83 17.27 22.68
CA ARG A 41 1.38 18.07 21.52
C ARG A 41 -0.07 17.76 21.18
N PRO A 42 -0.90 18.76 20.84
CA PRO A 42 -2.23 18.49 20.33
C PRO A 42 -2.14 17.78 18.97
N GLU A 43 -3.10 16.90 18.69
CA GLU A 43 -3.28 16.34 17.36
C GLU A 43 -3.65 17.44 16.36
N ARG A 44 -3.30 17.21 15.10
CA ARG A 44 -3.80 18.01 13.99
C ARG A 44 -5.27 17.66 13.73
N SER A 45 -6.03 18.65 13.28
CA SER A 45 -7.36 18.35 12.73
C SER A 45 -7.22 17.64 11.36
N ASP A 46 -8.31 16.96 10.94
CA ASP A 46 -8.34 16.37 9.62
C ASP A 46 -8.22 17.45 8.52
N GLU A 47 -8.84 18.63 8.70
CA GLU A 47 -8.72 19.76 7.79
C GLU A 47 -7.26 20.22 7.60
N GLU A 48 -6.49 20.31 8.69
CA GLU A 48 -5.08 20.67 8.64
C GLU A 48 -4.27 19.59 7.91
N SER A 49 -4.51 18.32 8.21
CA SER A 49 -3.83 17.18 7.58
C SER A 49 -4.08 17.12 6.08
N PHE A 50 -5.35 17.27 5.65
CA PHE A 50 -5.71 17.29 4.23
C PHE A 50 -5.10 18.48 3.49
N ALA A 51 -5.13 19.67 4.08
CA ALA A 51 -4.52 20.87 3.50
C ALA A 51 -2.99 20.69 3.32
N MET A 52 -2.29 20.19 4.35
CA MET A 52 -0.86 19.90 4.29
C MET A 52 -0.50 18.92 3.15
N VAL A 53 -1.28 17.85 2.99
CA VAL A 53 -1.05 16.83 1.96
C VAL A 53 -1.27 17.42 0.57
N ALA A 54 -2.35 18.19 0.36
CA ALA A 54 -2.62 18.86 -0.92
C ALA A 54 -1.56 19.90 -1.28
N GLU A 55 -1.16 20.76 -0.32
CA GLU A 55 -0.13 21.78 -0.51
C GLU A 55 1.25 21.16 -0.83
N ALA A 56 1.52 19.99 -0.26
CA ALA A 56 2.72 19.23 -0.58
C ALA A 56 2.67 18.57 -1.97
N GLY A 57 1.53 18.55 -2.63
CA GLY A 57 1.37 18.01 -3.98
C GLY A 57 1.30 16.48 -4.04
N PHE A 58 0.75 15.83 -3.01
CA PHE A 58 0.28 14.46 -3.14
C PHE A 58 -0.98 14.40 -4.00
N ASP A 59 -1.21 13.26 -4.63
CA ASP A 59 -2.37 13.07 -5.51
C ASP A 59 -3.61 12.62 -4.74
N GLY A 60 -3.44 12.03 -3.56
CA GLY A 60 -4.53 11.55 -2.74
C GLY A 60 -4.16 11.26 -1.29
N MET A 61 -5.17 10.79 -0.57
CA MET A 61 -5.06 10.37 0.83
C MET A 61 -5.70 9.00 1.03
N CYS A 62 -5.11 8.19 1.92
CA CYS A 62 -5.65 6.90 2.32
C CYS A 62 -6.33 6.98 3.68
N LEU A 63 -7.52 6.38 3.77
CA LEU A 63 -8.27 6.17 5.01
C LEU A 63 -8.13 4.72 5.47
N ASP A 64 -8.22 4.48 6.79
CA ASP A 64 -7.96 3.18 7.40
C ASP A 64 -9.16 2.72 8.26
N PRO A 65 -10.39 2.52 7.69
CA PRO A 65 -11.56 2.16 8.48
C PRO A 65 -11.67 0.66 8.77
N SER A 66 -12.15 0.35 9.99
CA SER A 66 -12.95 -0.84 10.27
C SER A 66 -14.44 -0.57 9.95
N VAL A 67 -15.27 -1.61 10.06
CA VAL A 67 -16.72 -1.45 9.82
C VAL A 67 -17.36 -0.44 10.80
N GLU A 68 -16.89 -0.43 12.04
CA GLU A 68 -17.38 0.46 13.09
C GLU A 68 -17.03 1.93 12.83
N GLU A 69 -15.98 2.18 12.04
CA GLU A 69 -15.46 3.52 11.76
C GLU A 69 -15.98 4.10 10.42
N ILE A 70 -16.82 3.36 9.71
CA ILE A 70 -17.37 3.80 8.41
C ILE A 70 -18.07 5.15 8.53
N ALA A 71 -18.94 5.34 9.52
CA ALA A 71 -19.71 6.57 9.67
C ALA A 71 -18.80 7.79 9.88
N ASP A 72 -17.81 7.67 10.76
CA ASP A 72 -16.85 8.75 11.05
C ASP A 72 -15.95 9.08 9.86
N ASN A 73 -15.70 8.09 8.99
CA ASN A 73 -14.90 8.30 7.78
C ASN A 73 -15.72 8.86 6.61
N LEU A 74 -17.01 8.57 6.50
CA LEU A 74 -17.90 9.21 5.53
C LEU A 74 -17.98 10.74 5.72
N ASP A 75 -17.92 11.20 6.95
CA ASP A 75 -17.92 12.63 7.27
C ASP A 75 -16.71 13.37 6.70
N LYS A 76 -15.66 12.67 6.26
CA LYS A 76 -14.46 13.25 5.65
C LYS A 76 -14.57 13.46 4.13
N GLN A 77 -15.64 12.99 3.48
CA GLN A 77 -15.79 13.08 2.03
C GLN A 77 -15.59 14.50 1.48
N TYR A 78 -16.15 15.51 2.15
CA TYR A 78 -16.00 16.90 1.74
C TYR A 78 -14.53 17.40 1.74
N LEU A 79 -13.65 16.78 2.53
CA LEU A 79 -12.22 17.14 2.59
C LEU A 79 -11.48 16.71 1.32
N PHE A 80 -11.83 15.56 0.76
CA PHE A 80 -11.30 15.11 -0.53
C PHE A 80 -11.68 16.08 -1.65
N GLU A 81 -12.96 16.45 -1.74
CA GLU A 81 -13.45 17.41 -2.74
C GLU A 81 -12.81 18.79 -2.57
N LYS A 82 -12.80 19.33 -1.33
CA LYS A 82 -12.24 20.63 -0.99
C LYS A 82 -10.77 20.76 -1.38
N ASN A 83 -9.98 19.70 -1.16
CA ASN A 83 -8.55 19.67 -1.39
C ASN A 83 -8.17 19.05 -2.74
N ARG A 84 -9.13 18.54 -3.53
CA ARG A 84 -8.93 17.86 -4.81
C ARG A 84 -7.99 16.67 -4.71
N LEU A 85 -8.11 15.89 -3.65
CA LEU A 85 -7.35 14.67 -3.41
C LEU A 85 -8.17 13.45 -3.82
N GLY A 86 -7.50 12.46 -4.42
CA GLY A 86 -8.06 11.12 -4.61
C GLY A 86 -8.18 10.38 -3.28
N CYS A 87 -9.10 9.41 -3.22
CA CYS A 87 -9.31 8.55 -2.06
C CYS A 87 -8.78 7.14 -2.33
N MET A 88 -8.10 6.56 -1.36
CA MET A 88 -7.76 5.14 -1.24
C MET A 88 -8.23 4.65 0.13
N VAL A 89 -8.57 3.37 0.24
CA VAL A 89 -9.04 2.78 1.50
C VAL A 89 -8.18 1.58 1.87
N ASN A 90 -7.55 1.62 3.04
CA ASN A 90 -7.05 0.43 3.74
C ASN A 90 -8.20 -0.13 4.57
N ALA A 91 -8.74 -1.27 4.19
CA ALA A 91 -9.89 -1.89 4.84
C ALA A 91 -9.44 -2.91 5.88
N PHE A 92 -10.04 -2.85 7.07
CA PHE A 92 -9.75 -3.75 8.19
C PHE A 92 -10.94 -4.68 8.49
N PRO A 93 -11.21 -5.72 7.67
CA PRO A 93 -12.23 -6.71 7.99
C PRO A 93 -11.73 -7.66 9.08
N TYR A 94 -12.48 -7.79 10.18
CA TYR A 94 -12.21 -8.74 11.26
C TYR A 94 -13.03 -10.03 11.14
N ALA A 95 -14.08 -10.01 10.31
CA ALA A 95 -14.88 -11.18 9.93
C ALA A 95 -15.10 -11.23 8.42
N PRO A 96 -15.35 -12.41 7.82
CA PRO A 96 -15.58 -12.50 6.37
C PRO A 96 -16.70 -11.59 5.85
N GLY A 97 -17.76 -11.37 6.64
CA GLY A 97 -18.87 -10.50 6.26
C GLY A 97 -18.60 -8.99 6.30
N ASP A 98 -17.48 -8.57 6.88
CA ASP A 98 -17.12 -7.15 7.00
C ASP A 98 -16.67 -6.54 5.67
N MET A 99 -16.29 -7.37 4.70
CA MET A 99 -15.78 -6.89 3.42
C MET A 99 -16.83 -6.15 2.61
N GLU A 100 -18.06 -6.62 2.60
CA GLU A 100 -19.11 -6.02 1.80
C GLU A 100 -19.42 -4.56 2.21
N PRO A 101 -19.67 -4.22 3.49
CA PRO A 101 -19.86 -2.84 3.91
C PRO A 101 -18.62 -1.96 3.70
N LEU A 102 -17.39 -2.49 3.82
CA LEU A 102 -16.16 -1.75 3.54
C LEU A 102 -15.99 -1.41 2.05
N LEU A 103 -16.40 -2.32 1.16
CA LEU A 103 -16.42 -2.06 -0.29
C LEU A 103 -17.51 -1.05 -0.67
N ASP A 104 -18.68 -1.07 0.00
CA ASP A 104 -19.74 -0.06 -0.19
C ASP A 104 -19.24 1.31 0.25
N PHE A 105 -18.62 1.40 1.42
CA PHE A 105 -17.96 2.62 1.89
C PHE A 105 -16.94 3.16 0.87
N ALA A 106 -16.07 2.30 0.34
CA ALA A 106 -15.08 2.72 -0.64
C ALA A 106 -15.72 3.26 -1.92
N ASN A 107 -16.84 2.67 -2.38
CA ASN A 107 -17.61 3.20 -3.50
C ASN A 107 -18.25 4.56 -3.18
N ASP A 108 -18.84 4.72 -1.99
CA ASP A 108 -19.43 5.99 -1.54
C ASP A 108 -18.39 7.11 -1.46
N MET A 109 -17.16 6.77 -1.05
CA MET A 109 -16.00 7.68 -1.03
C MET A 109 -15.37 7.92 -2.41
N ASN A 110 -15.84 7.26 -3.46
CA ASN A 110 -15.23 7.26 -4.79
C ASN A 110 -13.73 6.89 -4.75
N ALA A 111 -13.40 5.87 -3.93
CA ALA A 111 -12.02 5.42 -3.78
C ALA A 111 -11.51 4.76 -5.07
N CYS A 112 -10.23 4.98 -5.39
CA CYS A 112 -9.58 4.38 -6.55
C CYS A 112 -9.35 2.88 -6.37
N MET A 113 -9.18 2.42 -5.12
CA MET A 113 -8.98 1.01 -4.75
C MET A 113 -9.19 0.78 -3.26
N VAL A 114 -9.36 -0.49 -2.90
CA VAL A 114 -9.32 -0.99 -1.53
C VAL A 114 -8.10 -1.87 -1.36
N ASN A 115 -7.30 -1.60 -0.34
CA ASN A 115 -6.22 -2.45 0.14
C ASN A 115 -6.67 -3.13 1.43
N VAL A 116 -6.53 -4.46 1.53
CA VAL A 116 -7.10 -5.25 2.63
C VAL A 116 -6.02 -5.64 3.63
N ILE A 117 -6.18 -5.18 4.87
CA ILE A 117 -5.39 -5.59 6.03
C ILE A 117 -6.32 -6.39 6.95
N SER A 118 -6.45 -7.68 6.70
CA SER A 118 -7.48 -8.49 7.33
C SER A 118 -7.08 -9.06 8.68
N GLY A 119 -7.95 -8.92 9.68
CA GLY A 119 -7.90 -9.67 10.94
C GLY A 119 -8.35 -11.13 10.84
N VAL A 120 -8.84 -11.58 9.67
CA VAL A 120 -9.16 -12.99 9.40
C VAL A 120 -7.87 -13.71 9.02
N MET A 121 -7.29 -14.45 9.97
CA MET A 121 -5.96 -15.06 9.86
C MET A 121 -6.01 -16.58 10.08
N PRO A 122 -6.41 -17.38 9.08
CA PRO A 122 -6.35 -18.84 9.17
C PRO A 122 -4.88 -19.31 9.24
N ILE A 123 -4.62 -20.32 10.05
CA ILE A 123 -3.25 -20.85 10.25
C ILE A 123 -2.67 -21.48 8.98
N ARG A 124 -3.52 -21.97 8.07
CA ARG A 124 -3.09 -22.65 6.84
C ARG A 124 -3.54 -21.89 5.61
N PRO A 125 -2.69 -21.75 4.59
CA PRO A 125 -3.05 -21.05 3.36
C PRO A 125 -4.30 -21.61 2.68
N GLU A 126 -4.50 -22.94 2.70
CA GLU A 126 -5.68 -23.58 2.09
C GLU A 126 -6.98 -23.14 2.77
N ALA A 127 -6.93 -22.84 4.07
CA ALA A 127 -8.10 -22.36 4.81
C ALA A 127 -8.42 -20.88 4.52
N ALA A 128 -7.45 -20.11 3.99
CA ALA A 128 -7.66 -18.74 3.55
C ALA A 128 -8.34 -18.65 2.17
N VAL A 129 -8.15 -19.66 1.30
CA VAL A 129 -8.63 -19.64 -0.09
C VAL A 129 -10.12 -19.28 -0.22
N PRO A 130 -11.05 -19.89 0.53
CA PRO A 130 -12.48 -19.57 0.39
C PRO A 130 -12.79 -18.10 0.70
N VAL A 131 -12.19 -17.54 1.75
CA VAL A 131 -12.41 -16.14 2.16
C VAL A 131 -11.83 -15.18 1.12
N VAL A 132 -10.60 -15.42 0.68
CA VAL A 132 -9.95 -14.56 -0.32
C VAL A 132 -10.74 -14.53 -1.63
N ARG A 133 -11.19 -15.70 -2.11
CA ARG A 133 -11.99 -15.78 -3.34
C ARG A 133 -13.37 -15.16 -3.21
N ASP A 134 -14.01 -15.31 -2.06
CA ASP A 134 -15.29 -14.65 -1.80
C ASP A 134 -15.15 -13.13 -1.81
N TRP A 135 -14.10 -12.60 -1.19
CA TRP A 135 -13.82 -11.18 -1.19
C TRP A 135 -13.47 -10.65 -2.59
N ILE A 136 -12.62 -11.35 -3.35
CA ILE A 136 -12.32 -11.00 -4.75
C ILE A 136 -13.61 -10.96 -5.56
N GLY A 137 -14.44 -12.01 -5.49
CA GLY A 137 -15.72 -12.03 -6.20
C GLY A 137 -16.70 -10.96 -5.76
N THR A 138 -16.67 -10.54 -4.48
CA THR A 138 -17.49 -9.42 -3.99
C THR A 138 -16.99 -8.09 -4.54
N ALA A 139 -15.68 -7.86 -4.54
CA ALA A 139 -15.06 -6.67 -5.09
C ALA A 139 -15.34 -6.54 -6.61
N GLU A 140 -15.26 -7.65 -7.37
CA GLU A 140 -15.61 -7.68 -8.78
C GLU A 140 -17.08 -7.31 -9.03
N ARG A 141 -18.03 -7.87 -8.25
CA ARG A 141 -19.46 -7.52 -8.35
C ARG A 141 -19.70 -6.04 -8.07
N LYS A 142 -18.97 -5.47 -7.12
CA LYS A 142 -19.07 -4.06 -6.74
C LYS A 142 -18.21 -3.14 -7.63
N ARG A 143 -17.43 -3.69 -8.54
CA ARG A 143 -16.52 -2.99 -9.45
C ARG A 143 -15.49 -2.12 -8.69
N MET A 144 -15.03 -2.60 -7.55
CA MET A 144 -14.00 -1.95 -6.75
C MET A 144 -12.68 -2.70 -6.90
N PRO A 145 -11.60 -2.07 -7.41
CA PRO A 145 -10.27 -2.66 -7.38
C PRO A 145 -9.86 -3.02 -5.96
N MET A 146 -9.37 -4.24 -5.76
CA MET A 146 -9.03 -4.72 -4.43
C MET A 146 -7.69 -5.43 -4.43
N LEU A 147 -6.85 -5.08 -3.45
CA LEU A 147 -5.53 -5.65 -3.21
C LEU A 147 -5.46 -6.20 -1.79
N PHE A 148 -4.51 -7.08 -1.54
CA PHE A 148 -4.21 -7.60 -0.20
C PHE A 148 -2.83 -7.11 0.23
N GLU A 149 -2.74 -6.52 1.42
CA GLU A 149 -1.48 -6.02 1.95
C GLU A 149 -0.61 -7.13 2.53
N THR A 150 0.67 -7.04 2.24
CA THR A 150 1.70 -7.81 2.93
C THR A 150 1.93 -7.22 4.33
N HIS A 151 1.14 -7.66 5.31
CA HIS A 151 1.12 -7.10 6.66
C HIS A 151 1.26 -8.19 7.73
N ARG A 152 2.28 -8.07 8.64
CA ARG A 152 2.62 -9.08 9.66
C ARG A 152 1.53 -9.35 10.70
N ASP A 153 0.56 -8.45 10.86
CA ASP A 153 -0.63 -8.63 11.68
C ASP A 153 -1.86 -8.61 10.78
N GLY A 154 -1.91 -9.56 9.86
CA GLY A 154 -2.97 -9.66 8.87
C GLY A 154 -3.00 -11.02 8.20
N LEU A 155 -3.86 -11.18 7.21
CA LEU A 155 -3.99 -12.42 6.43
C LEU A 155 -2.67 -12.86 5.81
N LEU A 156 -1.90 -11.91 5.24
CA LEU A 156 -0.59 -12.16 4.65
C LEU A 156 0.51 -11.91 5.68
N ASN A 157 0.42 -12.58 6.81
CA ASN A 157 1.20 -12.33 8.02
C ASN A 157 2.70 -12.63 7.91
N ASP A 158 3.10 -13.52 7.02
CA ASP A 158 4.49 -13.85 6.76
C ASP A 158 4.75 -14.18 5.29
N LEU A 159 6.01 -14.07 4.89
CA LEU A 159 6.43 -14.27 3.50
C LEU A 159 6.10 -15.67 2.96
N TYR A 160 6.30 -16.72 3.76
CA TYR A 160 6.07 -18.09 3.26
C TYR A 160 4.58 -18.44 3.16
N PHE A 161 3.77 -17.97 4.09
CA PHE A 161 2.31 -18.10 3.98
C PHE A 161 1.81 -17.38 2.75
N THR A 162 2.30 -16.16 2.52
CA THR A 162 1.92 -15.34 1.35
C THR A 162 2.26 -16.03 0.04
N LEU A 163 3.48 -16.55 -0.12
CA LEU A 163 3.91 -17.26 -1.33
C LEU A 163 3.04 -18.48 -1.61
N GLN A 164 2.73 -19.28 -0.59
CA GLN A 164 1.85 -20.45 -0.73
C GLN A 164 0.43 -20.05 -1.11
N LEU A 165 -0.12 -18.99 -0.48
CA LEU A 165 -1.46 -18.51 -0.82
C LEU A 165 -1.53 -17.94 -2.25
N MET A 166 -0.49 -17.26 -2.70
CA MET A 166 -0.36 -16.78 -4.09
C MET A 166 -0.38 -17.93 -5.12
N GLU A 167 0.18 -19.10 -4.79
CA GLU A 167 0.09 -20.29 -5.63
C GLU A 167 -1.33 -20.86 -5.68
N LEU A 168 -2.05 -20.85 -4.54
CA LEU A 168 -3.41 -21.36 -4.42
C LEU A 168 -4.46 -20.41 -5.00
N VAL A 169 -4.19 -19.09 -5.00
CA VAL A 169 -5.06 -18.03 -5.51
C VAL A 169 -4.29 -17.18 -6.52
N PRO A 170 -4.10 -17.68 -7.76
CA PRO A 170 -3.32 -16.97 -8.78
C PRO A 170 -3.89 -15.60 -9.18
N GLU A 171 -5.17 -15.38 -8.96
CA GLU A 171 -5.88 -14.12 -9.21
C GLU A 171 -5.64 -13.05 -8.16
N MET A 172 -5.11 -13.41 -6.98
CA MET A 172 -4.85 -12.47 -5.88
C MET A 172 -3.77 -11.45 -6.26
N ARG A 173 -4.07 -10.16 -6.05
CA ARG A 173 -3.15 -9.05 -6.28
C ARG A 173 -2.77 -8.40 -4.95
N LEU A 174 -1.57 -7.82 -4.88
CA LEU A 174 -0.97 -7.37 -3.64
C LEU A 174 -0.76 -5.85 -3.61
N CYS A 175 -0.84 -5.29 -2.40
CA CYS A 175 -0.22 -4.05 -2.01
C CYS A 175 1.05 -4.40 -1.21
N ALA A 176 2.22 -4.05 -1.75
CA ALA A 176 3.49 -4.46 -1.15
C ALA A 176 3.98 -3.46 -0.10
N ASP A 177 3.68 -3.73 1.18
CA ASP A 177 4.49 -3.21 2.29
C ASP A 177 5.57 -4.24 2.64
N LEU A 178 6.73 -4.08 2.03
CA LEU A 178 7.85 -5.02 2.23
C LEU A 178 8.49 -4.86 3.61
N SER A 179 8.21 -3.79 4.34
CA SER A 179 8.77 -3.55 5.67
C SER A 179 8.38 -4.67 6.65
N HIS A 180 7.16 -5.20 6.52
CA HIS A 180 6.68 -6.28 7.34
C HIS A 180 7.44 -7.59 7.10
N PHE A 181 7.73 -7.92 5.85
CA PHE A 181 8.49 -9.13 5.52
C PHE A 181 9.97 -9.01 5.88
N VAL A 182 10.54 -7.81 5.82
CA VAL A 182 11.93 -7.57 6.28
C VAL A 182 12.07 -7.95 7.76
N VAL A 183 11.13 -7.52 8.61
CA VAL A 183 11.13 -7.81 10.04
C VAL A 183 10.75 -9.26 10.32
N ASP A 184 9.66 -9.76 9.71
CA ASP A 184 9.18 -11.13 9.91
C ASP A 184 10.24 -12.18 9.59
N ARG A 185 10.97 -11.95 8.50
CA ARG A 185 12.04 -12.85 8.06
C ARG A 185 13.41 -12.55 8.66
N GLU A 186 13.54 -11.49 9.47
CA GLU A 186 14.84 -10.97 9.87
C GLU A 186 15.83 -10.92 8.68
N LEU A 187 15.37 -10.35 7.55
CA LEU A 187 16.17 -10.31 6.33
C LEU A 187 17.52 -9.66 6.56
N ARG A 188 18.54 -10.24 5.98
CA ARG A 188 19.92 -9.71 6.08
C ARG A 188 20.19 -8.73 4.96
N ALA A 189 21.04 -7.76 5.23
CA ALA A 189 21.61 -6.88 4.21
C ALA A 189 23.11 -7.16 4.08
N PRO A 190 23.63 -7.51 2.88
CA PRO A 190 22.90 -7.64 1.62
C PRO A 190 21.89 -8.81 1.63
N VAL A 191 20.80 -8.67 0.88
CA VAL A 191 19.73 -9.67 0.82
C VAL A 191 20.26 -10.93 0.13
N PRO A 192 20.12 -12.12 0.75
CA PRO A 192 20.52 -13.39 0.12
C PRO A 192 19.71 -13.66 -1.15
N GLU A 193 20.32 -14.29 -2.16
CA GLU A 193 19.71 -14.59 -3.46
C GLU A 193 18.35 -15.29 -3.36
N ARG A 194 18.23 -16.29 -2.46
CA ARG A 194 16.97 -16.99 -2.21
C ARG A 194 15.86 -16.04 -1.74
N ASP A 195 16.18 -15.18 -0.77
CA ASP A 195 15.20 -14.25 -0.19
C ASP A 195 14.87 -13.14 -1.19
N ALA A 196 15.83 -12.70 -2.00
CA ALA A 196 15.61 -11.78 -3.10
C ALA A 196 14.61 -12.36 -4.14
N ALA A 197 14.74 -13.65 -4.50
CA ALA A 197 13.80 -14.32 -5.39
C ALA A 197 12.37 -14.38 -4.81
N TYR A 198 12.22 -14.58 -3.51
CA TYR A 198 10.91 -14.53 -2.85
C TYR A 198 10.28 -13.13 -2.87
N ILE A 199 11.07 -12.10 -2.58
CA ILE A 199 10.60 -10.70 -2.69
C ILE A 199 10.22 -10.39 -4.15
N GLN A 200 11.01 -10.84 -5.13
CA GLN A 200 10.67 -10.67 -6.55
C GLN A 200 9.30 -11.27 -6.88
N SER A 201 8.98 -12.47 -6.38
CA SER A 201 7.66 -13.08 -6.60
C SER A 201 6.51 -12.24 -6.02
N VAL A 202 6.74 -11.56 -4.90
CA VAL A 202 5.78 -10.60 -4.32
C VAL A 202 5.63 -9.38 -5.23
N LEU A 203 6.74 -8.79 -5.70
CA LEU A 203 6.72 -7.62 -6.59
C LEU A 203 6.00 -7.91 -7.91
N GLU A 204 6.16 -9.11 -8.47
CA GLU A 204 5.46 -9.56 -9.69
C GLU A 204 3.92 -9.57 -9.54
N ARG A 205 3.42 -9.65 -8.31
CA ARG A 205 1.98 -9.66 -7.99
C ARG A 205 1.46 -8.34 -7.45
N SER A 206 2.32 -7.35 -7.24
CA SER A 206 1.95 -6.10 -6.59
C SER A 206 1.44 -5.07 -7.59
N ASP A 207 0.29 -4.47 -7.29
CA ASP A 207 -0.32 -3.39 -8.05
C ASP A 207 -0.41 -2.08 -7.25
N CYS A 208 0.10 -2.09 -6.02
CA CYS A 208 0.36 -0.93 -5.17
C CYS A 208 1.62 -1.20 -4.35
N PHE A 209 2.33 -0.15 -3.96
CA PHE A 209 3.52 -0.22 -3.11
C PHE A 209 3.40 0.78 -1.97
N GLN A 210 3.92 0.41 -0.80
CA GLN A 210 3.95 1.29 0.35
C GLN A 210 5.36 1.83 0.63
N GLY A 211 5.39 3.13 0.97
CA GLY A 211 6.59 3.88 1.28
C GLY A 211 6.94 3.82 2.76
N ARG A 212 7.29 2.64 3.24
CA ARG A 212 7.85 2.41 4.57
C ARG A 212 9.16 1.66 4.42
N ILE A 213 10.18 2.06 5.17
CA ILE A 213 11.50 1.43 5.16
C ILE A 213 11.76 0.80 6.51
N ALA A 214 12.15 -0.48 6.50
CA ALA A 214 12.48 -1.28 7.67
C ALA A 214 13.96 -1.66 7.68
N ASN A 215 14.44 -2.13 8.83
CA ASN A 215 15.57 -3.01 8.92
C ASN A 215 15.11 -4.36 9.50
N ARG A 216 16.02 -5.31 9.69
CA ARG A 216 15.64 -6.66 10.12
C ARG A 216 15.02 -6.74 11.52
N GLU A 217 15.17 -5.72 12.38
CA GLU A 217 14.65 -5.68 13.74
C GLU A 217 13.55 -4.62 13.94
N GLN A 218 13.43 -3.65 13.02
CA GLN A 218 12.54 -2.51 13.16
C GLN A 218 11.70 -2.31 11.89
N VAL A 219 10.38 -2.34 12.02
CA VAL A 219 9.44 -2.21 10.90
C VAL A 219 9.44 -0.83 10.25
N GLN A 220 9.86 0.18 10.98
CA GLN A 220 10.02 1.55 10.50
C GLN A 220 11.28 2.15 11.09
N ILE A 221 12.15 2.66 10.22
CA ILE A 221 13.43 3.26 10.60
C ILE A 221 13.52 4.70 10.10
N GLN A 222 14.38 5.50 10.74
CA GLN A 222 14.70 6.87 10.33
C GLN A 222 15.55 6.82 9.06
N ILE A 223 14.99 7.26 7.94
CA ILE A 223 15.60 7.10 6.61
C ILE A 223 16.87 7.95 6.40
N ASN A 224 17.04 9.01 7.21
CA ASN A 224 18.19 9.91 7.13
C ASN A 224 19.35 9.51 8.05
N PHE A 225 19.21 8.46 8.86
CA PHE A 225 20.30 7.99 9.70
C PHE A 225 21.34 7.20 8.87
N ARG A 226 22.62 7.52 9.07
CA ARG A 226 23.70 6.93 8.27
C ARG A 226 23.73 5.40 8.33
N GLN A 227 23.44 4.81 9.46
CA GLN A 227 23.40 3.35 9.65
C GLN A 227 22.24 2.67 8.91
N HIS A 228 21.25 3.44 8.42
CA HIS A 228 20.09 2.92 7.73
C HIS A 228 20.19 3.00 6.20
N GLN A 229 21.20 3.67 5.66
CA GLN A 229 21.32 3.94 4.21
C GLN A 229 21.30 2.67 3.35
N GLN A 230 21.92 1.59 3.82
CA GLN A 230 21.89 0.31 3.10
C GLN A 230 20.44 -0.19 2.89
N TRP A 231 19.57 -0.03 3.89
CA TRP A 231 18.16 -0.42 3.78
C TRP A 231 17.38 0.55 2.88
N VAL A 232 17.68 1.84 2.94
CA VAL A 232 17.09 2.84 2.03
C VAL A 232 17.38 2.46 0.57
N ASP A 233 18.63 2.11 0.24
CA ASP A 233 19.03 1.69 -1.10
C ASP A 233 18.33 0.40 -1.55
N ILE A 234 18.17 -0.58 -0.64
CA ILE A 234 17.46 -1.83 -0.91
C ILE A 234 15.97 -1.55 -1.24
N PHE A 235 15.27 -0.76 -0.41
CA PHE A 235 13.86 -0.45 -0.65
C PHE A 235 13.65 0.35 -1.93
N LYS A 236 14.49 1.35 -2.23
CA LYS A 236 14.45 2.08 -3.49
C LYS A 236 14.63 1.14 -4.70
N SER A 237 15.53 0.18 -4.59
CA SER A 237 15.75 -0.84 -5.63
C SER A 237 14.51 -1.72 -5.82
N TRP A 238 13.86 -2.17 -4.73
CA TRP A 238 12.64 -2.96 -4.80
C TRP A 238 11.46 -2.19 -5.38
N TRP A 239 11.27 -0.93 -4.98
CA TRP A 239 10.25 -0.07 -5.58
C TRP A 239 10.48 0.10 -7.08
N LYS A 240 11.73 0.40 -7.50
CA LYS A 240 12.07 0.52 -8.92
C LYS A 240 11.77 -0.76 -9.69
N GLU A 241 12.17 -1.90 -9.17
CA GLU A 241 11.92 -3.19 -9.82
C GLU A 241 10.43 -3.54 -9.86
N GLY A 242 9.70 -3.37 -8.76
CA GLY A 242 8.26 -3.59 -8.71
C GLY A 242 7.49 -2.70 -9.69
N MET A 243 7.83 -1.41 -9.76
CA MET A 243 7.24 -0.47 -10.72
C MET A 243 7.57 -0.86 -12.16
N ARG A 244 8.81 -1.31 -12.45
CA ARG A 244 9.20 -1.82 -13.78
C ARG A 244 8.32 -3.02 -14.17
N MET A 245 8.17 -3.99 -13.29
CA MET A 245 7.33 -5.16 -13.51
C MET A 245 5.86 -4.77 -13.70
N TRP A 246 5.35 -3.83 -12.91
CA TRP A 246 4.00 -3.32 -13.04
C TRP A 246 3.78 -2.67 -14.40
N ARG A 247 4.69 -1.82 -14.86
CA ARG A 247 4.62 -1.15 -16.17
C ARG A 247 4.61 -2.12 -17.33
N GLN A 248 5.34 -3.24 -17.22
CA GLN A 248 5.42 -4.26 -18.28
C GLN A 248 4.14 -5.07 -18.45
N ARG A 249 3.32 -5.21 -17.38
CA ARG A 249 2.12 -6.05 -17.40
C ARG A 249 0.80 -5.28 -17.52
N ASN A 250 0.84 -3.97 -17.34
CA ASN A 250 -0.36 -3.14 -17.38
C ASN A 250 -0.45 -2.31 -18.67
N ASP A 251 -1.69 -1.92 -19.00
CA ASP A 251 -1.97 -1.14 -20.20
C ASP A 251 -1.39 0.28 -20.12
N ASP A 252 -1.21 0.90 -21.31
CA ASP A 252 -0.60 2.22 -21.44
C ASP A 252 -1.38 3.38 -20.79
N ASP A 253 -2.62 3.17 -20.34
CA ASP A 253 -3.44 4.16 -19.65
C ASP A 253 -3.69 3.83 -18.16
N ALA A 254 -3.02 2.80 -17.65
CA ALA A 254 -3.15 2.39 -16.26
C ALA A 254 -2.48 3.39 -15.30
N THR A 255 -3.04 3.48 -14.09
CA THR A 255 -2.49 4.29 -13.00
C THR A 255 -1.95 3.38 -11.89
N LEU A 256 -0.69 3.57 -11.53
CA LEU A 256 -0.08 2.95 -10.36
C LEU A 256 -0.27 3.87 -9.16
N VAL A 257 -0.74 3.32 -8.05
CA VAL A 257 -0.77 4.03 -6.77
C VAL A 257 0.44 3.62 -5.93
N PHE A 258 1.08 4.61 -5.33
CA PHE A 258 2.11 4.43 -4.30
C PHE A 258 1.65 5.13 -3.03
N LEU A 259 1.62 4.43 -1.89
CA LEU A 259 1.17 4.97 -0.62
C LEU A 259 2.36 5.27 0.29
N CYS A 260 2.58 6.54 0.65
CA CYS A 260 3.48 6.91 1.73
C CYS A 260 2.79 6.63 3.08
N GLU A 261 3.28 5.62 3.82
CA GLU A 261 2.67 5.19 5.06
C GLU A 261 3.69 5.04 6.18
N LEU A 262 4.16 6.17 6.69
CA LEU A 262 4.99 6.21 7.90
C LEU A 262 4.09 6.36 9.13
N GLY A 263 4.02 5.28 9.93
CA GLY A 263 3.15 5.21 11.10
C GLY A 263 3.61 6.09 12.27
N PRO A 264 2.67 6.66 13.05
CA PRO A 264 2.96 7.37 14.28
C PRO A 264 3.48 6.42 15.37
N PRO A 265 3.93 6.92 16.54
CA PRO A 265 4.27 6.04 17.65
C PRO A 265 3.14 5.05 17.99
N PRO A 266 3.47 3.76 18.25
CA PRO A 266 4.81 3.19 18.46
C PRO A 266 5.54 2.68 17.19
N TYR A 267 5.01 2.88 15.97
CA TYR A 267 5.77 2.59 14.74
C TYR A 267 6.98 3.52 14.61
N ALA A 268 6.78 4.81 14.77
CA ALA A 268 7.87 5.76 14.92
C ALA A 268 8.58 5.54 16.25
N ILE A 269 9.91 5.42 16.22
CA ILE A 269 10.74 5.27 17.41
C ILE A 269 10.87 6.64 18.10
N THR A 270 10.69 6.64 19.41
CA THR A 270 10.72 7.87 20.24
C THR A 270 11.87 7.86 21.25
N ASP A 271 12.22 9.05 21.73
CA ASP A 271 13.04 9.22 22.91
C ASP A 271 12.23 8.96 24.21
N ALA A 272 12.87 9.17 25.37
CA ALA A 272 12.25 8.96 26.67
C ALA A 272 11.10 9.97 26.95
N GLU A 273 11.13 11.12 26.31
CA GLU A 273 10.11 12.18 26.39
C GLU A 273 9.00 12.00 25.36
N GLN A 274 9.00 10.86 24.62
CA GLN A 274 8.04 10.50 23.57
C GLN A 274 8.07 11.41 22.33
N ASN A 275 9.19 12.08 22.08
CA ASN A 275 9.41 12.75 20.81
C ASN A 275 9.96 11.75 19.77
N GLU A 276 9.46 11.84 18.56
CA GLU A 276 10.01 11.03 17.44
C GLU A 276 11.47 11.38 17.18
N LEU A 277 12.32 10.38 16.87
CA LEU A 277 13.74 10.58 16.60
C LEU A 277 14.02 11.24 15.25
N SER A 278 13.02 11.32 14.37
CA SER A 278 13.07 12.01 13.08
C SER A 278 11.72 12.65 12.77
N ASP A 279 11.71 13.59 11.83
CA ASP A 279 10.47 14.19 11.33
C ASP A 279 9.86 13.31 10.24
N ARG A 280 8.88 12.51 10.61
CA ARG A 280 8.12 11.60 9.75
C ARG A 280 7.48 12.28 8.54
N TRP A 281 6.98 13.51 8.72
CA TRP A 281 6.43 14.27 7.61
C TRP A 281 7.49 14.61 6.55
N SER A 282 8.64 15.13 6.99
CA SER A 282 9.77 15.40 6.09
C SER A 282 10.28 14.13 5.41
N GLU A 283 10.30 12.99 6.12
CA GLU A 283 10.67 11.69 5.55
C GLU A 283 9.65 11.21 4.50
N SER A 284 8.35 11.43 4.73
CA SER A 284 7.30 11.11 3.75
C SER A 284 7.44 11.94 2.47
N LEU A 285 7.73 13.23 2.59
CA LEU A 285 8.03 14.10 1.45
C LEU A 285 9.24 13.61 0.65
N GLN A 286 10.28 13.17 1.35
CA GLN A 286 11.50 12.64 0.72
C GLN A 286 11.22 11.32 -0.02
N ILE A 287 10.43 10.41 0.56
CA ILE A 287 10.01 9.17 -0.10
C ILE A 287 9.20 9.48 -1.35
N ARG A 288 8.22 10.40 -1.28
CA ARG A 288 7.45 10.87 -2.43
C ARG A 288 8.37 11.35 -3.57
N ASP A 289 9.37 12.15 -3.25
CA ASP A 289 10.28 12.70 -4.25
C ASP A 289 11.16 11.61 -4.87
N TRP A 290 11.67 10.66 -4.08
CA TRP A 290 12.39 9.48 -4.61
C TRP A 290 11.53 8.62 -5.54
N VAL A 291 10.27 8.44 -5.21
CA VAL A 291 9.34 7.64 -6.02
C VAL A 291 9.05 8.31 -7.35
N ARG A 292 8.93 9.63 -7.37
CA ARG A 292 8.82 10.42 -8.62
C ARG A 292 10.08 10.32 -9.49
N GLU A 293 11.26 10.41 -8.86
CA GLU A 293 12.55 10.23 -9.56
C GLU A 293 12.62 8.83 -10.19
N ILE A 294 12.33 7.78 -9.41
CA ILE A 294 12.30 6.38 -9.89
C ILE A 294 11.34 6.22 -11.09
N TRP A 295 10.15 6.81 -10.99
CA TRP A 295 9.18 6.75 -12.10
C TRP A 295 9.69 7.43 -13.37
N SER A 296 10.27 8.63 -13.24
CA SER A 296 10.87 9.35 -14.35
C SER A 296 12.00 8.57 -15.01
N GLU A 297 12.89 7.94 -14.23
CA GLU A 297 13.93 7.06 -14.75
C GLU A 297 13.35 5.90 -15.57
N LEU A 298 12.26 5.27 -15.09
CA LEU A 298 11.59 4.18 -15.80
C LEU A 298 10.86 4.65 -17.07
N GLU A 299 10.49 5.91 -17.18
CA GLU A 299 9.96 6.50 -18.41
C GLU A 299 11.05 6.69 -19.48
N GLU A 300 12.27 6.95 -19.06
CA GLU A 300 13.44 7.10 -19.95
C GLU A 300 14.03 5.76 -20.42
N GLU A 301 13.80 4.67 -19.70
CA GLU A 301 14.27 3.30 -20.04
C GLU A 301 13.51 2.65 -21.24
N LYS A 302 12.64 3.39 -21.96
CA LYS A 302 11.79 2.88 -23.07
C LYS A 302 12.54 2.74 -24.40
#